data_aa7bfd870379a9b659fd15a749345a66
#
_entry.id   aa7bfd870379a9b659fd15a749345a66
#
_cell.length_a   1.000
_cell.length_b   1.000
_cell.length_c   1.000
_cell.angle_alpha   90.00
_cell.angle_beta   90.00
_cell.angle_gamma   90.00
#
_symmetry.space_group_name_H-M   'P 1'
#
loop_
_entity.id
_entity.type
_entity.pdbx_description
1 polymer ?
#
loop_
_entity_poly.entity_id
_entity_poly.type
_entity_poly.pdbx_seq_one_letter_code
_entity_poly.pdbx_strand_id
1 'polypeptide(L)'
;YTISIFLMEPTGSFDSSIFSIDTIEIYSDQVDTTWNVYPIKEKFEIGRLITPYGNYMDWDQPSDPNDLFDDQWTHSYIFDITDFAPLMTDSASTIRVHYGGWSSGFSATVDFHFIEGIPPREVLAVENMYPLGSYSYESLADNLHFPSVTKTFTNEVKGFALKTYVSGHGHEGPQNCCEWISKQHSIAVNGDNIYQWNVWKDCGMIPIYPQGGTWPFDRAGWCPGTSVDLQVSEMTDFVDFGVETNFDYNVQAYANNGEQSGTFIVSNTMFSYGAPNFNDDIEIIDIIKPSKKDKWKRMN
;
A
#
# COMPACT_ATOMS: atom_id res chain seq x y z
N TYR A 1 3.32 8.54 -11.25
CA TYR A 1 1.97 8.45 -10.67
C TYR A 1 1.90 7.33 -9.65
N THR A 2 1.16 7.55 -8.58
CA THR A 2 0.82 6.51 -7.60
C THR A 2 -0.54 5.94 -7.98
N ILE A 3 -0.62 4.64 -8.17
CA ILE A 3 -1.88 3.93 -8.37
C ILE A 3 -2.14 3.09 -7.13
N SER A 4 -3.25 3.37 -6.45
CA SER A 4 -3.71 2.58 -5.31
C SER A 4 -5.00 1.87 -5.66
N ILE A 5 -5.11 0.61 -5.27
CA ILE A 5 -6.28 -0.24 -5.47
C ILE A 5 -6.96 -0.41 -4.12
N PHE A 6 -8.22 -0.06 -4.06
CA PHE A 6 -9.02 -0.12 -2.84
C PHE A 6 -10.19 -1.08 -2.99
N LEU A 7 -10.41 -1.86 -1.94
CA LEU A 7 -11.67 -2.54 -1.71
C LEU A 7 -12.54 -1.64 -0.82
N MET A 8 -13.77 -1.41 -1.27
CA MET A 8 -14.70 -0.47 -0.65
C MET A 8 -15.80 -1.26 0.04
N GLU A 9 -16.00 -1.04 1.34
CA GLU A 9 -17.11 -1.61 2.10
C GLU A 9 -18.30 -0.62 2.08
N PRO A 10 -19.40 -0.95 1.41
CA PRO A 10 -20.57 -0.09 1.39
C PRO A 10 -21.30 -0.13 2.75
N THR A 11 -21.81 1.02 3.19
CA THR A 11 -22.77 1.03 4.31
C THR A 11 -24.17 0.69 3.80
N GLY A 12 -24.88 -0.18 4.50
CA GLY A 12 -26.27 -0.49 4.20
C GLY A 12 -27.26 0.66 4.49
N SER A 13 -26.79 1.78 5.03
CA SER A 13 -27.58 2.97 5.33
C SER A 13 -26.84 4.23 4.88
N PHE A 14 -27.61 5.23 4.46
CA PHE A 14 -27.09 6.53 4.04
C PHE A 14 -26.51 7.25 5.27
N ASP A 15 -25.20 7.22 5.46
CA ASP A 15 -24.52 8.06 6.42
C ASP A 15 -23.97 9.30 5.69
N SER A 16 -24.55 10.46 6.01
CA SER A 16 -24.19 11.73 5.38
C SER A 16 -22.79 12.22 5.75
N SER A 17 -22.09 11.54 6.65
CA SER A 17 -20.74 11.91 7.10
C SER A 17 -19.61 11.31 6.28
N ILE A 18 -19.88 10.31 5.43
CA ILE A 18 -18.86 9.61 4.64
C ILE A 18 -19.26 9.62 3.17
N PHE A 19 -18.84 10.66 2.44
CA PHE A 19 -19.08 10.75 1.00
C PHE A 19 -17.81 10.42 0.22
N SER A 20 -17.91 9.45 -0.68
CA SER A 20 -17.03 9.37 -1.85
C SER A 20 -17.88 9.68 -3.08
N ILE A 21 -17.53 10.74 -3.77
CA ILE A 21 -18.17 11.11 -5.04
C ILE A 21 -17.31 10.55 -6.15
N ASP A 22 -17.85 9.54 -6.86
CA ASP A 22 -17.26 9.09 -8.12
C ASP A 22 -17.90 9.88 -9.26
N THR A 23 -17.08 10.65 -9.96
CA THR A 23 -17.47 11.34 -11.18
C THR A 23 -17.20 10.41 -12.35
N ILE A 24 -18.23 9.93 -13.01
CA ILE A 24 -18.09 9.32 -14.34
C ILE A 24 -18.25 10.47 -15.33
N GLU A 25 -17.14 10.95 -15.87
CA GLU A 25 -17.19 11.89 -17.00
C GLU A 25 -17.53 11.11 -18.27
N ILE A 26 -18.74 11.30 -18.76
CA ILE A 26 -19.10 10.86 -20.10
C ILE A 26 -18.85 12.05 -21.02
N TYR A 27 -17.84 11.95 -21.86
CA TYR A 27 -17.56 12.94 -22.89
C TYR A 27 -18.67 12.91 -23.94
N SER A 28 -19.60 13.82 -23.84
CA SER A 28 -20.48 14.23 -24.91
C SER A 28 -20.56 15.76 -24.91
N ASP A 29 -20.83 16.39 -26.03
CA ASP A 29 -20.95 17.85 -26.21
C ASP A 29 -22.07 18.49 -25.37
N GLN A 30 -22.71 17.74 -24.49
CA GLN A 30 -23.63 18.19 -23.47
C GLN A 30 -23.23 17.52 -22.15
N VAL A 31 -22.73 18.31 -21.20
CA VAL A 31 -22.27 17.87 -19.88
C VAL A 31 -23.48 17.66 -18.97
N ASP A 32 -24.06 16.47 -19.01
CA ASP A 32 -24.88 15.99 -17.90
C ASP A 32 -23.98 15.21 -16.95
N THR A 33 -23.55 15.85 -15.88
CA THR A 33 -22.76 15.20 -14.84
C THR A 33 -23.69 14.40 -13.94
N THR A 34 -23.70 13.09 -14.07
CA THR A 34 -24.43 12.20 -13.16
C THR A 34 -23.52 11.83 -12.00
N TRP A 35 -23.87 12.28 -10.81
CA TRP A 35 -23.16 11.94 -9.58
C TRP A 35 -23.73 10.66 -8.99
N ASN A 36 -22.94 9.60 -8.94
CA ASN A 36 -23.26 8.42 -8.15
C ASN A 36 -22.63 8.58 -6.77
N VAL A 37 -23.45 8.79 -5.75
CA VAL A 37 -23.00 8.86 -4.36
C VAL A 37 -23.13 7.49 -3.75
N TYR A 38 -22.02 6.86 -3.43
CA TYR A 38 -21.98 5.59 -2.68
C TYR A 38 -21.57 5.90 -1.26
N PRO A 39 -22.41 5.60 -0.25
CA PRO A 39 -21.98 5.66 1.13
C PRO A 39 -20.94 4.55 1.35
N ILE A 40 -19.74 4.93 1.75
CA ILE A 40 -18.64 4.01 2.02
C ILE A 40 -18.37 4.04 3.51
N LYS A 41 -18.46 2.89 4.15
CA LYS A 41 -18.11 2.73 5.56
C LYS A 41 -16.60 2.74 5.74
N GLU A 42 -15.90 1.91 4.99
CA GLU A 42 -14.45 1.82 5.01
C GLU A 42 -13.90 1.56 3.60
N LYS A 43 -12.63 1.91 3.41
CA LYS A 43 -11.86 1.56 2.23
C LYS A 43 -10.55 0.91 2.67
N PHE A 44 -10.24 -0.23 2.08
CA PHE A 44 -9.03 -0.98 2.36
C PHE A 44 -8.11 -0.93 1.16
N GLU A 45 -6.86 -0.52 1.36
CA GLU A 45 -5.86 -0.56 0.30
C GLU A 45 -5.35 -1.98 0.13
N ILE A 46 -5.64 -2.58 -1.01
CA ILE A 46 -5.24 -3.95 -1.36
C ILE A 46 -3.99 -4.00 -2.23
N GLY A 47 -3.55 -2.87 -2.75
CA GLY A 47 -2.32 -2.76 -3.51
C GLY A 47 -1.95 -1.33 -3.84
N ARG A 48 -0.64 -1.06 -3.93
CA ARG A 48 -0.09 0.23 -4.36
C ARG A 48 1.10 0.01 -5.26
N LEU A 49 1.14 0.74 -6.36
CA LEU A 49 2.25 0.75 -7.29
C LEU A 49 2.58 2.18 -7.74
N ILE A 50 3.81 2.36 -8.20
CA ILE A 50 4.24 3.60 -8.82
C ILE A 50 4.51 3.33 -10.30
N THR A 51 3.95 4.15 -11.17
CA THR A 51 4.18 4.00 -12.62
C THR A 51 5.64 4.31 -12.99
N PRO A 52 6.16 3.73 -14.07
CA PRO A 52 7.49 4.08 -14.56
C PRO A 52 7.60 5.58 -14.91
N TYR A 53 8.82 6.10 -14.85
CA TYR A 53 9.11 7.46 -15.33
C TYR A 53 9.21 7.47 -16.86
N GLY A 54 8.38 8.33 -17.49
CA GLY A 54 8.05 8.24 -18.89
C GLY A 54 8.87 9.07 -19.87
N ASN A 55 10.04 9.61 -19.50
CA ASN A 55 10.82 10.44 -20.43
C ASN A 55 11.43 9.64 -21.61
N TYR A 56 11.38 8.32 -21.56
CA TYR A 56 11.75 7.42 -22.65
C TYR A 56 10.53 6.73 -23.29
N MET A 57 9.32 7.07 -22.82
CA MET A 57 8.07 6.69 -23.44
C MET A 57 7.64 7.83 -24.35
N ASP A 58 8.23 7.93 -25.51
CA ASP A 58 7.79 8.91 -26.51
C ASP A 58 6.74 8.28 -27.42
N TRP A 59 5.48 8.49 -27.05
CA TRP A 59 4.34 7.97 -27.79
C TRP A 59 4.20 8.60 -29.19
N ASP A 60 4.80 9.77 -29.40
CA ASP A 60 4.71 10.51 -30.65
C ASP A 60 5.79 10.10 -31.67
N GLN A 61 6.75 9.31 -31.24
CA GLN A 61 7.89 8.88 -32.05
C GLN A 61 8.07 7.35 -32.04
N PRO A 62 7.12 6.57 -32.55
CA PRO A 62 7.16 5.10 -32.51
C PRO A 62 8.34 4.50 -33.30
N SER A 63 9.21 5.29 -33.85
CA SER A 63 10.36 4.87 -34.64
C SER A 63 11.70 5.14 -33.97
N ASP A 64 11.76 5.65 -32.72
CA ASP A 64 13.03 5.78 -32.00
C ASP A 64 13.47 4.38 -31.56
N PRO A 65 14.61 3.85 -32.06
CA PRO A 65 15.11 2.53 -31.66
C PRO A 65 15.54 2.47 -30.17
N ASN A 66 15.52 3.60 -29.48
CA ASN A 66 15.74 3.67 -28.03
C ASN A 66 14.43 3.66 -27.23
N ASP A 67 13.27 3.74 -27.89
CA ASP A 67 11.99 3.56 -27.25
C ASP A 67 11.82 2.10 -26.84
N LEU A 68 11.98 1.85 -25.55
CA LEU A 68 11.75 0.52 -24.97
C LEU A 68 10.26 0.27 -24.68
N PHE A 69 9.44 1.29 -24.80
CA PHE A 69 8.03 1.25 -24.47
C PHE A 69 7.23 1.78 -25.67
N ASP A 70 6.42 0.96 -26.23
CA ASP A 70 5.45 1.32 -27.26
C ASP A 70 4.02 1.36 -26.68
N ASP A 71 3.03 1.63 -27.52
CA ASP A 71 1.62 1.68 -27.15
C ASP A 71 1.05 0.31 -26.76
N GLN A 72 1.79 -0.77 -26.99
CA GLN A 72 1.43 -2.14 -26.61
C GLN A 72 2.16 -2.61 -25.34
N TRP A 73 3.06 -1.77 -24.80
CA TRP A 73 3.80 -2.14 -23.60
C TRP A 73 2.88 -2.32 -22.40
N THR A 74 3.06 -3.43 -21.70
CA THR A 74 2.32 -3.75 -20.49
C THR A 74 3.26 -4.27 -19.42
N HIS A 75 2.90 -4.06 -18.17
CA HIS A 75 3.57 -4.65 -17.04
C HIS A 75 2.56 -5.10 -15.99
N SER A 76 2.79 -6.28 -15.42
CA SER A 76 1.88 -6.86 -14.42
C SER A 76 2.47 -6.72 -13.02
N TYR A 77 1.65 -6.29 -12.09
CA TYR A 77 1.92 -6.23 -10.65
C TYR A 77 1.02 -7.23 -9.95
N ILE A 78 1.57 -8.00 -9.02
CA ILE A 78 0.82 -9.04 -8.30
C ILE A 78 0.75 -8.64 -6.83
N PHE A 79 -0.46 -8.70 -6.28
CA PHE A 79 -0.74 -8.45 -4.87
C PHE A 79 -1.47 -9.66 -4.29
N ASP A 80 -0.98 -10.17 -3.16
CA ASP A 80 -1.71 -11.17 -2.40
C ASP A 80 -2.76 -10.48 -1.52
N ILE A 81 -4.01 -10.75 -1.84
CA ILE A 81 -5.18 -10.19 -1.15
C ILE A 81 -6.01 -11.25 -0.43
N THR A 82 -5.42 -12.42 -0.19
CA THR A 82 -6.11 -13.56 0.42
C THR A 82 -6.81 -13.20 1.73
N ASP A 83 -6.17 -12.40 2.59
CA ASP A 83 -6.73 -12.00 3.87
C ASP A 83 -7.93 -11.04 3.75
N PHE A 84 -8.15 -10.45 2.59
CA PHE A 84 -9.34 -9.63 2.32
C PHE A 84 -10.55 -10.44 1.83
N ALA A 85 -10.40 -11.77 1.67
CA ALA A 85 -11.47 -12.63 1.17
C ALA A 85 -12.82 -12.47 1.90
N PRO A 86 -12.88 -12.30 3.25
CA PRO A 86 -14.15 -12.09 3.95
C PRO A 86 -14.92 -10.86 3.47
N LEU A 87 -14.24 -9.85 2.97
CA LEU A 87 -14.87 -8.63 2.45
C LEU A 87 -15.41 -8.78 1.01
N MET A 88 -15.15 -9.92 0.37
CA MET A 88 -15.53 -10.22 -1.01
C MET A 88 -16.56 -11.36 -1.12
N THR A 89 -17.23 -11.69 -0.03
CA THR A 89 -18.18 -12.83 0.04
C THR A 89 -19.56 -12.49 -0.49
N ASP A 90 -19.91 -11.22 -0.55
CA ASP A 90 -21.21 -10.77 -1.03
C ASP A 90 -21.30 -10.77 -2.56
N SER A 91 -22.50 -10.66 -3.08
CA SER A 91 -22.79 -10.72 -4.52
C SER A 91 -22.16 -9.60 -5.35
N ALA A 92 -21.66 -8.53 -4.70
CA ALA A 92 -20.99 -7.42 -5.35
C ALA A 92 -19.99 -6.75 -4.41
N SER A 93 -18.74 -6.67 -4.84
CA SER A 93 -17.69 -5.87 -4.18
C SER A 93 -17.35 -4.67 -5.05
N THR A 94 -17.15 -3.52 -4.44
CA THR A 94 -16.75 -2.32 -5.17
C THR A 94 -15.24 -2.17 -5.10
N ILE A 95 -14.60 -2.11 -6.26
CA ILE A 95 -13.16 -1.88 -6.40
C ILE A 95 -12.95 -0.49 -6.98
N ARG A 96 -12.05 0.26 -6.36
CA ARG A 96 -11.60 1.54 -6.88
C ARG A 96 -10.14 1.47 -7.25
N VAL A 97 -9.81 1.83 -8.46
CA VAL A 97 -8.44 2.15 -8.86
C VAL A 97 -8.28 3.66 -8.78
N HIS A 98 -7.51 4.11 -7.79
CA HIS A 98 -7.24 5.53 -7.61
C HIS A 98 -5.93 5.88 -8.30
N TYR A 99 -6.00 6.86 -9.15
CA TYR A 99 -4.88 7.37 -9.93
C TYR A 99 -4.48 8.75 -9.42
N GLY A 100 -3.36 8.81 -8.70
CA GLY A 100 -2.79 10.06 -8.18
C GLY A 100 -1.68 10.56 -9.08
N GLY A 101 -1.91 11.66 -9.81
CA GLY A 101 -0.89 12.21 -10.71
C GLY A 101 -1.34 13.46 -11.43
N TRP A 102 -0.54 13.94 -12.39
CA TRP A 102 -0.64 15.31 -12.87
C TRP A 102 -1.39 15.51 -14.18
N SER A 103 -1.28 14.62 -15.15
CA SER A 103 -1.92 14.81 -16.45
C SER A 103 -2.13 13.51 -17.19
N SER A 104 -1.43 13.13 -18.20
CA SER A 104 -1.66 11.93 -19.00
C SER A 104 -1.55 10.64 -18.19
N GLY A 105 -2.46 9.71 -18.41
CA GLY A 105 -2.63 8.53 -17.60
C GLY A 105 -2.04 7.26 -18.20
N PHE A 106 -2.08 6.20 -17.40
CA PHE A 106 -1.89 4.82 -17.81
C PHE A 106 -3.24 4.11 -17.80
N SER A 107 -3.45 3.16 -18.68
CA SER A 107 -4.55 2.22 -18.55
C SER A 107 -4.20 1.20 -17.46
N ALA A 108 -5.18 0.83 -16.65
CA ALA A 108 -5.02 -0.22 -15.65
C ALA A 108 -6.14 -1.25 -15.81
N THR A 109 -5.75 -2.52 -15.89
CA THR A 109 -6.67 -3.66 -15.78
C THR A 109 -6.40 -4.36 -14.47
N VAL A 110 -7.46 -4.72 -13.76
CA VAL A 110 -7.36 -5.46 -12.50
C VAL A 110 -8.02 -6.81 -12.68
N ASP A 111 -7.22 -7.87 -12.59
CA ASP A 111 -7.68 -9.23 -12.69
C ASP A 111 -7.66 -9.90 -11.30
N PHE A 112 -8.78 -10.46 -10.88
CA PHE A 112 -8.88 -11.20 -9.63
C PHE A 112 -8.77 -12.69 -9.89
N HIS A 113 -7.76 -13.32 -9.28
CA HIS A 113 -7.56 -14.74 -9.35
C HIS A 113 -8.02 -15.40 -8.05
N PHE A 114 -9.19 -16.03 -8.08
CA PHE A 114 -9.70 -16.81 -6.96
C PHE A 114 -9.19 -18.25 -7.07
N ILE A 115 -8.39 -18.67 -6.09
CA ILE A 115 -7.83 -20.00 -6.02
C ILE A 115 -8.61 -20.78 -4.98
N GLU A 116 -9.21 -21.91 -5.39
CA GLU A 116 -9.91 -22.79 -4.46
C GLU A 116 -8.92 -23.45 -3.50
N GLY A 117 -9.20 -23.36 -2.20
CA GLY A 117 -8.37 -23.95 -1.17
C GLY A 117 -8.84 -23.56 0.23
N ILE A 118 -8.25 -24.21 1.22
CA ILE A 118 -8.44 -23.86 2.62
C ILE A 118 -7.31 -22.87 2.99
N PRO A 119 -7.62 -21.65 3.44
CA PRO A 119 -6.58 -20.71 3.85
C PRO A 119 -5.83 -21.24 5.09
N PRO A 120 -4.60 -20.80 5.33
CA PRO A 120 -3.84 -21.20 6.53
C PRO A 120 -4.57 -20.90 7.84
N ARG A 121 -5.26 -19.77 7.89
CA ARG A 121 -6.09 -19.32 9.01
C ARG A 121 -7.37 -18.67 8.48
N GLU A 122 -8.46 -18.80 9.21
CA GLU A 122 -9.68 -18.04 8.93
C GLU A 122 -9.47 -16.58 9.35
N VAL A 123 -9.84 -15.63 8.50
CA VAL A 123 -9.84 -14.21 8.83
C VAL A 123 -11.17 -13.86 9.46
N LEU A 124 -11.15 -13.46 10.73
CA LEU A 124 -12.35 -13.14 11.52
C LEU A 124 -12.73 -11.66 11.42
N ALA A 125 -11.74 -10.78 11.27
CA ALA A 125 -11.98 -9.35 11.12
C ALA A 125 -10.87 -8.68 10.30
N VAL A 126 -11.26 -7.66 9.53
CA VAL A 126 -10.37 -6.78 8.78
C VAL A 126 -10.75 -5.35 9.16
N GLU A 127 -9.81 -4.56 9.65
CA GLU A 127 -10.06 -3.20 10.12
C GLU A 127 -8.89 -2.29 9.72
N ASN A 128 -9.16 -1.03 9.38
CA ASN A 128 -8.09 -0.03 9.35
C ASN A 128 -7.75 0.36 10.79
N MET A 129 -6.51 0.12 11.22
CA MET A 129 -6.10 0.47 12.57
C MET A 129 -5.90 1.98 12.71
N TYR A 130 -5.32 2.58 11.69
CA TYR A 130 -5.12 4.03 11.63
C TYR A 130 -5.71 4.59 10.33
N PRO A 131 -6.08 5.88 10.32
CA PRO A 131 -6.62 6.51 9.12
C PRO A 131 -5.67 6.38 7.93
N LEU A 132 -6.19 5.92 6.81
CA LEU A 132 -5.47 5.85 5.55
C LEU A 132 -5.33 7.23 4.93
N GLY A 133 -4.11 7.67 4.62
CA GLY A 133 -3.90 8.98 4.01
C GLY A 133 -2.44 9.35 3.75
N SER A 134 -2.27 10.61 3.37
CA SER A 134 -0.97 11.26 3.19
C SER A 134 -0.75 12.24 4.34
N TYR A 135 0.34 12.07 5.06
CA TYR A 135 0.64 12.83 6.28
C TYR A 135 2.02 13.46 6.20
N SER A 136 2.16 14.69 6.70
CA SER A 136 3.48 15.28 6.84
C SER A 136 4.33 14.47 7.83
N TYR A 137 5.63 14.41 7.60
CA TYR A 137 6.55 13.73 8.52
C TYR A 137 6.41 14.24 9.95
N GLU A 138 6.36 15.55 10.10
CA GLU A 138 6.19 16.20 11.41
C GLU A 138 4.94 15.70 12.14
N SER A 139 3.80 15.68 11.46
CA SER A 139 2.53 15.28 12.07
C SER A 139 2.49 13.80 12.47
N LEU A 140 3.19 12.93 11.74
CA LEU A 140 3.36 11.53 12.12
C LEU A 140 4.31 11.37 13.30
N ALA A 141 5.44 12.05 13.28
CA ALA A 141 6.43 11.99 14.35
C ALA A 141 5.91 12.54 15.69
N ASP A 142 4.96 13.47 15.63
CA ASP A 142 4.30 14.05 16.81
C ASP A 142 3.02 13.29 17.22
N ASN A 143 2.74 12.13 16.64
CA ASN A 143 1.54 11.29 16.88
C ASN A 143 0.20 12.03 16.73
N LEU A 144 0.14 13.07 15.89
CA LEU A 144 -1.10 13.85 15.70
C LEU A 144 -2.19 13.04 14.99
N HIS A 145 -1.80 12.11 14.13
CA HIS A 145 -2.73 11.29 13.33
C HIS A 145 -2.80 9.84 13.79
N PHE A 146 -1.74 9.33 14.41
CA PHE A 146 -1.63 7.96 14.85
C PHE A 146 -1.38 7.90 16.36
N PRO A 147 -2.32 8.39 17.17
CA PRO A 147 -2.22 8.23 18.62
C PRO A 147 -2.29 6.74 18.96
N SER A 148 -1.77 6.38 20.12
CA SER A 148 -1.87 4.99 20.57
C SER A 148 -3.34 4.52 20.64
N VAL A 149 -3.56 3.27 20.25
CA VAL A 149 -4.89 2.64 20.16
C VAL A 149 -4.93 1.47 21.10
N THR A 150 -5.99 1.42 21.94
CA THR A 150 -6.21 0.30 22.84
C THR A 150 -7.32 -0.59 22.28
N LYS A 151 -7.07 -1.90 22.23
CA LYS A 151 -8.01 -2.92 21.78
C LYS A 151 -8.04 -4.11 22.72
N THR A 152 -9.19 -4.76 22.76
CA THR A 152 -9.36 -6.05 23.42
C THR A 152 -9.89 -7.05 22.41
N PHE A 153 -9.16 -8.13 22.19
CA PHE A 153 -9.56 -9.18 21.26
C PHE A 153 -10.38 -10.24 21.99
N THR A 154 -11.41 -10.75 21.32
CA THR A 154 -12.21 -11.84 21.86
C THR A 154 -11.40 -13.13 21.94
N ASN A 155 -11.86 -14.09 22.76
CA ASN A 155 -11.20 -15.40 22.88
C ASN A 155 -11.28 -16.26 21.60
N GLU A 156 -12.06 -15.85 20.62
CA GLU A 156 -12.14 -16.52 19.32
C GLU A 156 -10.94 -16.18 18.43
N VAL A 157 -10.37 -14.98 18.60
CA VAL A 157 -9.15 -14.57 17.91
C VAL A 157 -7.98 -15.37 18.47
N LYS A 158 -7.19 -15.96 17.58
CA LYS A 158 -6.00 -16.76 17.90
C LYS A 158 -4.75 -16.26 17.19
N GLY A 159 -4.90 -15.29 16.31
CA GLY A 159 -3.81 -14.68 15.59
C GLY A 159 -4.13 -13.24 15.22
N PHE A 160 -3.08 -12.46 15.03
CA PHE A 160 -3.21 -11.05 14.74
C PHE A 160 -2.01 -10.56 13.93
N ALA A 161 -2.27 -9.83 12.84
CA ALA A 161 -1.21 -9.19 12.05
C ALA A 161 -1.59 -7.76 11.63
N LEU A 162 -0.56 -6.93 11.51
CA LEU A 162 -0.67 -5.62 10.85
C LEU A 162 0.01 -5.68 9.49
N LYS A 163 -0.71 -5.24 8.45
CA LYS A 163 -0.18 -5.07 7.10
C LYS A 163 -0.11 -3.59 6.78
N THR A 164 1.08 -3.11 6.44
CA THR A 164 1.35 -1.68 6.29
C THR A 164 2.01 -1.39 4.95
N TYR A 165 1.38 -0.52 4.15
CA TYR A 165 2.04 0.14 3.02
C TYR A 165 2.54 1.50 3.45
N VAL A 166 3.82 1.79 3.20
CA VAL A 166 4.43 3.11 3.44
C VAL A 166 5.22 3.54 2.23
N SER A 167 4.99 4.76 1.77
CA SER A 167 5.81 5.38 0.74
C SER A 167 6.05 6.86 1.07
N GLY A 168 7.32 7.28 1.03
CA GLY A 168 7.72 8.66 1.29
C GLY A 168 7.78 9.48 0.01
N HIS A 169 7.25 10.68 0.04
CA HIS A 169 7.13 11.60 -1.10
C HIS A 169 7.52 13.03 -0.73
N GLY A 170 8.03 13.75 -1.73
CA GLY A 170 8.56 15.08 -1.54
C GLY A 170 10.00 15.07 -1.04
N HIS A 171 10.68 16.20 -1.15
CA HIS A 171 12.10 16.34 -0.81
C HIS A 171 12.38 17.71 -0.19
N GLU A 172 11.40 18.24 0.50
CA GLU A 172 11.45 19.56 1.11
C GLU A 172 12.00 19.47 2.53
N GLY A 173 12.51 20.59 3.01
CA GLY A 173 13.03 20.73 4.35
C GLY A 173 14.45 20.18 4.56
N PRO A 174 14.98 20.37 5.77
CA PRO A 174 16.41 20.21 6.07
C PRO A 174 16.92 18.76 5.96
N GLN A 175 16.01 17.78 5.83
CA GLN A 175 16.36 16.38 5.78
C GLN A 175 16.01 15.72 4.44
N ASN A 176 15.66 16.48 3.42
CA ASN A 176 15.14 15.95 2.13
C ASN A 176 14.04 14.90 2.32
N CYS A 177 13.27 15.03 3.39
CA CYS A 177 12.19 14.10 3.66
C CYS A 177 10.98 14.44 2.78
N CYS A 178 10.35 13.41 2.24
CA CYS A 178 10.42 12.01 2.67
C CYS A 178 10.75 11.05 1.53
N GLU A 179 11.10 11.52 0.36
CA GLU A 179 11.40 10.66 -0.79
C GLU A 179 12.83 10.09 -0.72
N TRP A 180 13.81 10.94 -0.40
CA TRP A 180 15.23 10.66 -0.59
C TRP A 180 15.98 10.31 0.69
N ILE A 181 15.28 10.10 1.78
CA ILE A 181 15.89 9.75 3.04
C ILE A 181 15.15 8.61 3.72
N SER A 182 15.93 7.64 4.19
CA SER A 182 15.39 6.55 5.00
C SER A 182 14.96 7.05 6.37
N LYS A 183 13.76 6.71 6.79
CA LYS A 183 13.28 6.91 8.15
C LYS A 183 12.83 5.60 8.76
N GLN A 184 13.09 5.46 10.05
CA GLN A 184 12.65 4.30 10.81
C GLN A 184 11.18 4.48 11.19
N HIS A 185 10.40 3.45 10.91
CA HIS A 185 9.05 3.27 11.40
C HIS A 185 9.03 2.11 12.38
N SER A 186 8.10 2.12 13.32
CA SER A 186 8.02 1.06 14.32
C SER A 186 6.59 0.85 14.82
N ILE A 187 6.36 -0.33 15.37
CA ILE A 187 5.15 -0.69 16.07
C ILE A 187 5.52 -1.12 17.48
N ALA A 188 4.90 -0.47 18.47
CA ALA A 188 5.02 -0.86 19.86
C ALA A 188 3.73 -1.52 20.35
N VAL A 189 3.87 -2.49 21.25
CA VAL A 189 2.77 -3.16 21.95
C VAL A 189 3.01 -3.00 23.45
N ASN A 190 2.03 -2.46 24.17
CA ASN A 190 2.10 -2.19 25.60
C ASN A 190 3.37 -1.39 26.02
N GLY A 191 3.86 -0.53 25.12
CA GLY A 191 5.05 0.28 25.31
C GLY A 191 6.37 -0.36 24.88
N ASP A 192 6.38 -1.65 24.57
CA ASP A 192 7.56 -2.35 24.05
C ASP A 192 7.63 -2.26 22.53
N ASN A 193 8.77 -1.86 21.99
CA ASN A 193 8.99 -1.73 20.57
C ASN A 193 9.22 -3.10 19.93
N ILE A 194 8.23 -3.64 19.22
CA ILE A 194 8.22 -5.01 18.73
C ILE A 194 8.77 -5.10 17.31
N TYR A 195 8.35 -4.20 16.45
CA TYR A 195 8.80 -4.13 15.06
C TYR A 195 9.43 -2.78 14.76
N GLN A 196 10.58 -2.83 14.09
CA GLN A 196 11.27 -1.64 13.57
C GLN A 196 11.77 -1.94 12.17
N TRP A 197 11.51 -1.04 11.23
CA TRP A 197 12.05 -1.15 9.89
C TRP A 197 12.38 0.23 9.32
N ASN A 198 13.32 0.26 8.41
CA ASN A 198 13.61 1.45 7.63
C ASN A 198 12.74 1.44 6.37
N VAL A 199 12.02 2.52 6.15
CA VAL A 199 11.27 2.70 4.90
C VAL A 199 12.26 3.11 3.82
N TRP A 200 12.74 2.10 3.08
CA TRP A 200 13.75 2.28 2.04
C TRP A 200 13.68 1.18 0.99
N LYS A 201 13.96 1.53 -0.28
CA LYS A 201 13.94 0.61 -1.40
C LYS A 201 15.05 0.94 -2.40
N ASP A 202 15.84 -0.07 -2.77
CA ASP A 202 16.89 0.02 -3.77
C ASP A 202 16.27 0.01 -5.18
N CYS A 203 16.46 1.09 -5.94
CA CYS A 203 15.80 1.28 -7.23
C CYS A 203 16.67 0.90 -8.45
N GLY A 204 17.97 0.93 -8.34
CA GLY A 204 18.88 0.65 -9.47
C GLY A 204 18.77 -0.77 -10.07
N MET A 205 18.07 -1.69 -9.40
CA MET A 205 17.95 -3.11 -9.78
C MET A 205 16.52 -3.52 -10.15
N ILE A 206 15.63 -2.57 -10.38
CA ILE A 206 14.23 -2.87 -10.76
C ILE A 206 14.13 -3.41 -12.20
N PRO A 207 13.05 -4.17 -12.51
CA PRO A 207 12.94 -4.83 -13.82
C PRO A 207 12.68 -3.89 -15.00
N ILE A 208 12.09 -2.73 -14.75
CA ILE A 208 11.71 -1.79 -15.80
C ILE A 208 12.83 -0.75 -15.95
N TYR A 209 13.60 -0.84 -17.03
CA TYR A 209 14.68 0.09 -17.35
C TYR A 209 14.97 0.11 -18.87
N PRO A 210 15.60 1.19 -19.40
CA PRO A 210 15.80 2.45 -18.73
C PRO A 210 14.50 3.23 -18.56
N GLN A 211 14.52 4.17 -17.63
CA GLN A 211 13.45 5.13 -17.43
C GLN A 211 14.04 6.55 -17.44
N GLY A 212 13.19 7.57 -17.43
CA GLY A 212 13.63 8.95 -17.36
C GLY A 212 14.03 9.41 -15.97
N GLY A 213 14.73 10.54 -15.91
CA GLY A 213 14.99 11.27 -14.68
C GLY A 213 15.76 10.49 -13.61
N THR A 214 15.29 10.57 -12.40
CA THR A 214 15.95 10.05 -11.20
C THR A 214 15.55 8.61 -10.84
N TRP A 215 15.03 7.84 -11.79
CA TRP A 215 14.52 6.49 -11.58
C TRP A 215 15.48 5.51 -10.84
N PRO A 216 16.82 5.55 -11.08
CA PRO A 216 17.72 4.58 -10.46
C PRO A 216 18.07 4.92 -9.01
N PHE A 217 17.65 6.08 -8.50
CA PHE A 217 17.99 6.49 -7.15
C PHE A 217 17.03 5.85 -6.16
N ASP A 218 17.59 5.33 -5.08
CA ASP A 218 16.86 4.68 -3.99
C ASP A 218 15.93 5.66 -3.28
N ARG A 219 14.79 5.15 -2.80
CA ARG A 219 13.72 5.96 -2.22
C ARG A 219 13.08 5.31 -1.01
N ALA A 220 12.31 6.11 -0.30
CA ALA A 220 11.55 5.68 0.87
C ALA A 220 10.37 4.79 0.47
N GLY A 221 10.63 3.48 0.38
CA GLY A 221 9.63 2.42 0.26
C GLY A 221 9.05 2.19 -1.14
N TRP A 222 9.54 2.89 -2.18
CA TRP A 222 9.03 2.75 -3.55
C TRP A 222 10.10 2.97 -4.62
N CYS A 223 9.86 2.47 -5.82
CA CYS A 223 10.62 2.81 -7.00
C CYS A 223 9.68 3.02 -8.20
N PRO A 224 10.01 3.92 -9.14
CA PRO A 224 9.23 4.03 -10.37
C PRO A 224 9.16 2.70 -11.11
N GLY A 225 7.95 2.25 -11.47
CA GLY A 225 7.74 0.99 -12.15
C GLY A 225 7.64 -0.23 -11.23
N THR A 226 7.47 -0.05 -9.90
CA THR A 226 7.32 -1.18 -8.99
C THR A 226 6.11 -1.03 -8.06
N SER A 227 5.70 -2.15 -7.46
CA SER A 227 4.82 -2.10 -6.30
C SER A 227 5.52 -1.48 -5.11
N VAL A 228 4.77 -0.82 -4.24
CA VAL A 228 5.21 -0.44 -2.89
C VAL A 228 5.30 -1.71 -2.06
N ASP A 229 6.36 -1.83 -1.26
CA ASP A 229 6.56 -3.02 -0.44
C ASP A 229 5.54 -3.06 0.71
N LEU A 230 4.93 -4.22 0.91
CA LEU A 230 4.05 -4.48 2.03
C LEU A 230 4.87 -4.96 3.23
N GLN A 231 4.83 -4.21 4.33
CA GLN A 231 5.36 -4.65 5.61
C GLN A 231 4.29 -5.48 6.31
N VAL A 232 4.59 -6.75 6.56
CA VAL A 232 3.74 -7.64 7.37
C VAL A 232 4.37 -7.79 8.74
N SER A 233 3.61 -7.46 9.77
CA SER A 233 4.02 -7.56 11.18
C SER A 233 3.09 -8.55 11.87
N GLU A 234 3.57 -9.77 12.07
CA GLU A 234 2.84 -10.80 12.82
C GLU A 234 2.92 -10.47 14.32
N MET A 235 1.77 -10.26 14.95
CA MET A 235 1.68 -9.73 16.29
C MET A 235 1.13 -10.75 17.31
N THR A 236 0.84 -11.97 16.89
CA THR A 236 0.18 -13.00 17.69
C THR A 236 0.86 -13.24 19.03
N ASP A 237 2.19 -13.32 19.04
CA ASP A 237 2.97 -13.62 20.24
C ASP A 237 3.09 -12.44 21.22
N PHE A 238 2.62 -11.26 20.84
CA PHE A 238 2.73 -10.03 21.62
C PHE A 238 1.39 -9.54 22.16
N VAL A 239 0.32 -10.29 21.92
CA VAL A 239 -1.06 -9.94 22.31
C VAL A 239 -1.61 -11.00 23.24
N ASP A 240 -2.06 -10.58 24.42
CA ASP A 240 -2.83 -11.44 25.32
C ASP A 240 -4.31 -11.36 25.00
N PHE A 241 -4.88 -12.45 24.46
CA PHE A 241 -6.28 -12.48 24.08
C PHE A 241 -7.21 -12.40 25.29
N GLY A 242 -8.25 -11.58 25.18
CA GLY A 242 -9.16 -11.28 26.27
C GLY A 242 -8.66 -10.18 27.23
N VAL A 243 -7.49 -9.64 26.99
CA VAL A 243 -6.87 -8.56 27.78
C VAL A 243 -6.74 -7.31 26.91
N GLU A 244 -6.83 -6.15 27.54
CA GLU A 244 -6.59 -4.87 26.89
C GLU A 244 -5.14 -4.75 26.44
N THR A 245 -4.94 -4.46 25.16
CA THR A 245 -3.62 -4.30 24.56
C THR A 245 -3.52 -2.91 23.92
N ASN A 246 -2.45 -2.19 24.22
CA ASN A 246 -2.16 -0.88 23.64
C ASN A 246 -1.21 -1.04 22.45
N PHE A 247 -1.55 -0.44 21.33
CA PHE A 247 -0.76 -0.39 20.11
C PHE A 247 -0.34 1.05 19.82
N ASP A 248 0.89 1.23 19.37
CA ASP A 248 1.41 2.53 19.02
C ASP A 248 2.28 2.42 17.76
N TYR A 249 1.95 3.24 16.75
CA TYR A 249 2.72 3.32 15.51
C TYR A 249 3.57 4.57 15.54
N ASN A 250 4.87 4.38 15.51
CA ASN A 250 5.84 5.45 15.67
C ASN A 250 6.69 5.63 14.41
N VAL A 251 7.08 6.86 14.17
CA VAL A 251 8.05 7.26 13.17
C VAL A 251 9.23 7.94 13.88
N GLN A 252 10.43 7.71 13.40
CA GLN A 252 11.64 8.37 13.90
C GLN A 252 11.39 9.87 14.12
N ALA A 253 11.86 10.40 15.23
CA ALA A 253 11.64 11.79 15.63
C ALA A 253 12.02 12.78 14.50
N TYR A 254 11.17 13.77 14.31
CA TYR A 254 11.37 14.84 13.36
C TYR A 254 12.08 16.02 14.00
N ALA A 255 13.21 16.41 13.44
CA ALA A 255 13.90 17.63 13.85
C ALA A 255 13.45 18.78 12.92
N ASN A 256 12.44 19.52 13.36
CA ASN A 256 11.92 20.65 12.61
C ASN A 256 12.72 21.93 12.90
N ASN A 257 13.19 22.58 11.84
CA ASN A 257 13.83 23.88 11.90
C ASN A 257 12.91 25.01 11.41
N GLY A 258 11.59 24.78 11.33
CA GLY A 258 10.61 25.70 10.80
C GLY A 258 10.41 25.60 9.28
N GLU A 259 10.97 24.60 8.65
CA GLU A 259 10.81 24.31 7.22
C GLU A 259 9.73 23.23 6.98
N GLN A 260 9.13 23.25 5.82
CA GLN A 260 8.16 22.22 5.43
C GLN A 260 8.87 20.86 5.27
N SER A 261 8.16 19.80 5.58
CA SER A 261 8.61 18.43 5.30
C SER A 261 7.81 17.83 4.16
N GLY A 262 8.38 16.79 3.53
CA GLY A 262 7.62 15.90 2.68
C GLY A 262 6.59 15.09 3.47
N THR A 263 5.97 14.14 2.79
CA THR A 263 4.87 13.34 3.33
C THR A 263 5.15 11.85 3.23
N PHE A 264 4.55 11.08 4.15
CA PHE A 264 4.37 9.65 3.99
C PHE A 264 2.91 9.32 3.67
N ILE A 265 2.70 8.50 2.64
CA ILE A 265 1.40 7.87 2.41
C ILE A 265 1.41 6.56 3.17
N VAL A 266 0.54 6.45 4.17
CA VAL A 266 0.47 5.28 5.05
C VAL A 266 -0.90 4.63 4.96
N SER A 267 -0.89 3.31 4.84
CA SER A 267 -2.07 2.45 4.97
C SER A 267 -1.73 1.35 5.95
N ASN A 268 -2.53 1.20 7.01
CA ASN A 268 -2.28 0.23 8.06
C ASN A 268 -3.56 -0.56 8.34
N THR A 269 -3.58 -1.81 7.91
CA THR A 269 -4.73 -2.70 8.04
C THR A 269 -4.43 -3.81 9.03
N MET A 270 -5.33 -4.00 9.95
CA MET A 270 -5.31 -5.03 10.98
C MET A 270 -6.13 -6.23 10.55
N PHE A 271 -5.57 -7.41 10.73
CA PHE A 271 -6.21 -8.69 10.50
C PHE A 271 -6.26 -9.50 11.78
N SER A 272 -7.44 -9.94 12.14
CA SER A 272 -7.66 -10.87 13.26
C SER A 272 -7.97 -12.25 12.69
N TYR A 273 -7.28 -13.28 13.19
CA TYR A 273 -7.40 -14.64 12.68
C TYR A 273 -7.96 -15.60 13.73
N GLY A 274 -8.66 -16.61 13.26
CA GLY A 274 -9.01 -17.81 14.01
C GLY A 274 -7.79 -18.72 14.25
N ALA A 275 -8.06 -19.91 14.75
CA ALA A 275 -7.03 -20.93 14.90
C ALA A 275 -6.46 -21.35 13.52
N PRO A 276 -5.20 -21.79 13.44
CA PRO A 276 -4.65 -22.37 12.23
C PRO A 276 -5.50 -23.56 11.74
N ASN A 277 -5.77 -23.61 10.43
CA ASN A 277 -6.50 -24.70 9.80
C ASN A 277 -5.64 -25.96 9.64
N PHE A 278 -4.32 -25.82 9.75
CA PHE A 278 -3.35 -26.91 9.62
C PHE A 278 -2.46 -26.95 10.85
N ASN A 279 -2.09 -28.18 11.30
CA ASN A 279 -1.15 -28.34 12.42
C ASN A 279 0.31 -28.18 11.97
N ASP A 280 0.59 -28.52 10.70
CA ASP A 280 1.90 -28.40 10.10
C ASP A 280 1.72 -27.63 8.78
N ASP A 281 2.49 -26.58 8.59
CA ASP A 281 2.50 -25.78 7.39
C ASP A 281 3.92 -25.67 6.84
N ILE A 282 4.02 -25.53 5.51
CA ILE A 282 5.29 -25.32 4.82
C ILE A 282 5.20 -24.03 4.04
N GLU A 283 5.99 -23.08 4.46
CA GLU A 283 6.10 -21.78 3.80
C GLU A 283 7.42 -21.66 3.06
N ILE A 284 7.39 -21.00 1.89
CA ILE A 284 8.61 -20.54 1.24
C ILE A 284 9.00 -19.20 1.87
N ILE A 285 9.93 -19.24 2.83
CA ILE A 285 10.39 -18.05 3.53
C ILE A 285 11.45 -17.27 2.74
N ASP A 286 12.15 -17.90 1.80
CA ASP A 286 13.13 -17.25 0.94
C ASP A 286 13.41 -18.05 -0.32
N ILE A 287 13.72 -17.35 -1.41
CA ILE A 287 14.19 -17.94 -2.65
C ILE A 287 15.66 -17.54 -2.86
N ILE A 288 16.56 -18.44 -2.47
CA ILE A 288 18.00 -18.21 -2.54
C ILE A 288 18.48 -18.11 -3.99
N LYS A 289 17.86 -18.87 -4.90
CA LYS A 289 18.18 -18.84 -6.34
C LYS A 289 16.93 -19.10 -7.20
N PRO A 290 16.75 -18.38 -8.31
CA PRO A 290 17.59 -17.26 -8.74
C PRO A 290 17.48 -16.07 -7.80
N SER A 291 18.64 -15.52 -7.37
CA SER A 291 18.64 -14.32 -6.56
C SER A 291 18.20 -13.12 -7.39
N LYS A 292 17.76 -12.03 -6.73
CA LYS A 292 17.47 -10.76 -7.41
C LYS A 292 18.64 -10.32 -8.30
N LYS A 293 19.87 -10.59 -7.90
CA LYS A 293 21.09 -10.29 -8.66
C LYS A 293 21.26 -11.21 -9.86
N ASP A 294 20.88 -12.47 -9.75
CA ASP A 294 21.00 -13.46 -10.85
C ASP A 294 19.94 -13.24 -11.94
N LYS A 295 18.76 -12.74 -11.55
CA LYS A 295 17.65 -12.44 -12.46
C LYS A 295 18.01 -11.38 -13.50
N TRP A 296 18.96 -10.52 -13.18
CA TRP A 296 19.39 -9.38 -14.02
C TRP A 296 20.78 -9.55 -14.59
N LYS A 297 21.44 -10.68 -14.35
CA LYS A 297 22.61 -11.02 -15.16
C LYS A 297 22.16 -11.17 -16.59
N ARG A 298 22.38 -10.13 -17.38
CA ARG A 298 22.22 -10.21 -18.84
C ARG A 298 23.09 -11.35 -19.31
N MET A 299 22.51 -12.30 -20.00
CA MET A 299 23.28 -13.17 -20.85
C MET A 299 23.91 -12.28 -21.94
N ASN A 300 25.22 -12.12 -21.88
CA ASN A 300 26.00 -11.49 -22.95
C ASN A 300 25.96 -12.39 -24.16
#